data_cdfee9c6ca41665462867e0b206ebdf5
#
_entry.id   cdfee9c6ca41665462867e0b206ebdf5
#
_cell.length_a   1.000
_cell.length_b   1.000
_cell.length_c   1.000
_cell.angle_alpha   90.00
_cell.angle_beta   90.00
_cell.angle_gamma   90.00
#
_symmetry.space_group_name_H-M   'P 1'
#
loop_
_entity.id
_entity.type
_entity.pdbx_description
1 polymer ?
#
loop_
_entity_poly.entity_id
_entity_poly.type
_entity_poly.pdbx_seq_one_letter_code
_entity_poly.pdbx_strand_id
1 'polypeptide(L)'
;MLKGIAASQGIAIAKVYKLEQPVLKIVQTSANPEDELKKLDSAFTKTIADIEQIKEVASKTLAEEELAIFDAHLMMIGDPEFRASIENEITSNSVNAEYAADCVSKMMISMFESMDDEYMRARAADIKDVSFRLLCNITGNEIPNLSTLSEPVVVVAKDLTPSDTGSLNKEFAKGFATEIGGRTSHSAIMARSLEIPAIVGVNEILNTLKSGDLVILDAINGEVITNPTEEQIAEYTKRAEEFRANKEALKALKDKPSVSIDGHKVELVGNIGSPADVDAVNANGGEGVGLFRTEFLYMKSENDFPNEDMQFAAYKSVLEGMNGKQVVIRTLDIGGDKKLSYFQFEEELNPFLGVRAVRFCLSRKDIFRVQLRALLRASAFGKLCIMFPMIATVAEFREAKSVYDEERAKLIAEGVTVGDVQVGIMIEIPAAAVLADQLAKEADFFSIGTNDLIQYSMAADRMSQPVSYLYQPLNPSVLRLIKMAIDGAHKEGKWCGMCGEMAGDELAAPVLLGLGLDEFSMSATSILPARKIINSLSYAEMKELAEKAVASSTEAEVVELIKNTISK
;
A
#
# COMPACT_ATOMS: atom_id res chain seq x y z
N MET A 1 -11.57 1.36 28.30
CA MET A 1 -11.02 0.82 27.06
C MET A 1 -11.59 1.63 25.90
N LEU A 2 -10.72 2.22 25.10
CA LEU A 2 -11.07 2.98 23.90
C LEU A 2 -10.73 2.16 22.66
N LYS A 3 -11.41 2.41 21.54
CA LYS A 3 -11.18 1.71 20.28
C LYS A 3 -10.88 2.71 19.17
N GLY A 4 -10.00 2.29 18.27
CA GLY A 4 -9.61 3.02 17.07
C GLY A 4 -9.16 2.08 15.96
N ILE A 5 -8.53 2.63 14.95
CA ILE A 5 -8.03 1.91 13.80
C ILE A 5 -6.55 1.60 14.03
N ALA A 6 -6.18 0.32 14.03
CA ALA A 6 -4.79 -0.10 14.03
C ALA A 6 -4.07 0.43 12.78
N ALA A 7 -3.14 1.35 12.96
CA ALA A 7 -2.40 2.01 11.88
C ALA A 7 -1.02 1.38 11.66
N SER A 8 -0.32 1.01 12.73
CA SER A 8 0.95 0.29 12.70
C SER A 8 0.97 -0.70 13.86
N GLN A 9 1.21 -1.96 13.56
CA GLN A 9 1.06 -3.05 14.52
C GLN A 9 2.13 -3.04 15.62
N GLY A 10 1.73 -3.44 16.81
CA GLY A 10 2.60 -3.60 17.98
C GLY A 10 1.86 -3.34 19.27
N ILE A 11 2.54 -3.55 20.38
CA ILE A 11 2.01 -3.28 21.72
C ILE A 11 2.99 -2.37 22.45
N ALA A 12 2.48 -1.27 23.02
CA ALA A 12 3.26 -0.38 23.86
C ALA A 12 2.60 -0.20 25.23
N ILE A 13 3.43 -0.23 26.28
CA ILE A 13 3.00 0.00 27.67
C ILE A 13 3.86 1.13 28.20
N ALA A 14 3.27 2.31 28.39
CA ALA A 14 3.98 3.48 28.87
C ALA A 14 3.02 4.54 29.40
N LYS A 15 3.59 5.60 30.00
CA LYS A 15 2.83 6.76 30.39
C LYS A 15 2.42 7.60 29.17
N VAL A 16 1.27 8.23 29.26
CA VAL A 16 0.79 9.17 28.26
C VAL A 16 1.60 10.45 28.26
N TYR A 17 2.03 10.88 27.10
CA TYR A 17 2.43 12.25 26.80
C TYR A 17 1.37 12.88 25.91
N LYS A 18 0.56 13.79 26.47
CA LYS A 18 -0.47 14.47 25.71
C LYS A 18 0.13 15.65 24.96
N LEU A 19 0.16 15.57 23.64
CA LEU A 19 0.63 16.64 22.78
C LEU A 19 -0.49 17.68 22.62
N GLU A 20 -0.37 18.77 23.34
CA GLU A 20 -1.30 19.91 23.26
C GLU A 20 -0.61 21.04 22.50
N GLN A 21 -1.16 21.38 21.36
CA GLN A 21 -0.68 22.55 20.62
C GLN A 21 -1.18 23.84 21.27
N PRO A 22 -0.37 24.92 21.28
CA PRO A 22 -0.77 26.18 21.86
C PRO A 22 -1.99 26.77 21.15
N VAL A 23 -2.95 27.24 21.95
CA VAL A 23 -4.13 27.93 21.41
C VAL A 23 -3.75 29.37 21.10
N LEU A 24 -3.60 29.69 19.82
CA LEU A 24 -3.26 31.03 19.36
C LEU A 24 -4.50 31.95 19.45
N LYS A 25 -4.41 33.01 20.24
CA LYS A 25 -5.44 34.07 20.30
C LYS A 25 -5.02 35.18 19.34
N ILE A 26 -5.49 35.09 18.10
CA ILE A 26 -5.20 36.08 17.05
C ILE A 26 -6.32 37.10 17.05
N VAL A 27 -5.97 38.35 17.34
CA VAL A 27 -6.91 39.48 17.35
C VAL A 27 -6.36 40.54 16.44
N GLN A 28 -7.21 41.11 15.60
CA GLN A 28 -6.85 42.27 14.77
C GLN A 28 -6.58 43.49 15.66
N THR A 29 -5.41 44.06 15.52
CA THR A 29 -5.04 45.33 16.17
C THR A 29 -4.43 46.27 15.14
N SER A 30 -4.63 47.58 15.33
CA SER A 30 -3.92 48.57 14.53
C SER A 30 -2.48 48.68 15.02
N ALA A 31 -1.53 48.57 14.09
CA ALA A 31 -0.11 48.53 14.41
C ALA A 31 0.74 49.39 13.43
N ASN A 32 1.95 49.70 13.84
CA ASN A 32 2.90 50.35 12.94
C ASN A 32 3.45 49.35 11.92
N PRO A 33 3.23 49.55 10.60
CA PRO A 33 3.66 48.58 9.60
C PRO A 33 5.15 48.26 9.61
N GLU A 34 6.01 49.24 9.88
CA GLU A 34 7.47 49.02 9.90
C GLU A 34 7.94 48.05 10.99
N ASP A 35 7.30 48.11 12.17
CA ASP A 35 7.64 47.25 13.29
C ASP A 35 7.06 45.83 13.07
N GLU A 36 5.87 45.75 12.50
CA GLU A 36 5.25 44.46 12.17
C GLU A 36 5.96 43.72 11.03
N LEU A 37 6.47 44.45 10.04
CA LEU A 37 7.34 43.87 8.98
C LEU A 37 8.62 43.30 9.53
N LYS A 38 9.29 43.97 10.50
CA LYS A 38 10.50 43.43 11.17
C LYS A 38 10.20 42.16 11.97
N LYS A 39 9.04 42.16 12.68
CA LYS A 39 8.56 41.00 13.42
C LYS A 39 8.28 39.83 12.48
N LEU A 40 7.64 40.09 11.36
CA LEU A 40 7.38 39.10 10.31
C LEU A 40 8.67 38.52 9.74
N ASP A 41 9.65 39.35 9.39
CA ASP A 41 10.95 38.92 8.85
C ASP A 41 11.72 38.01 9.81
N SER A 42 11.75 38.36 11.09
CA SER A 42 12.34 37.51 12.14
C SER A 42 11.61 36.16 12.26
N ALA A 43 10.27 36.16 12.16
CA ALA A 43 9.48 34.94 12.25
C ALA A 43 9.67 34.02 11.04
N PHE A 44 9.75 34.58 9.82
CA PHE A 44 10.06 33.81 8.61
C PHE A 44 11.43 33.14 8.71
N THR A 45 12.46 33.89 9.11
CA THR A 45 13.83 33.38 9.29
C THR A 45 13.85 32.24 10.30
N LYS A 46 13.16 32.40 11.44
CA LYS A 46 13.07 31.36 12.46
C LYS A 46 12.28 30.15 11.98
N THR A 47 11.18 30.34 11.24
CA THR A 47 10.36 29.25 10.72
C THR A 47 11.15 28.38 9.73
N ILE A 48 11.92 28.98 8.85
CA ILE A 48 12.81 28.27 7.92
C ILE A 48 13.84 27.43 8.71
N ALA A 49 14.53 28.05 9.68
CA ALA A 49 15.51 27.36 10.52
C ALA A 49 14.90 26.19 11.30
N ASP A 50 13.68 26.35 11.84
CA ASP A 50 12.97 25.29 12.56
C ASP A 50 12.67 24.10 11.62
N ILE A 51 12.21 24.35 10.38
CA ILE A 51 11.90 23.30 9.41
C ILE A 51 13.18 22.59 8.95
N GLU A 52 14.27 23.33 8.70
CA GLU A 52 15.57 22.75 8.36
C GLU A 52 16.10 21.84 9.48
N GLN A 53 15.96 22.26 10.73
CA GLN A 53 16.34 21.45 11.89
C GLN A 53 15.51 20.17 12.00
N ILE A 54 14.19 20.26 11.78
CA ILE A 54 13.31 19.08 11.77
C ILE A 54 13.73 18.12 10.65
N LYS A 55 13.98 18.64 9.45
CA LYS A 55 14.45 17.83 8.30
C LYS A 55 15.77 17.13 8.61
N GLU A 56 16.72 17.82 9.26
CA GLU A 56 17.99 17.21 9.68
C GLU A 56 17.79 16.07 10.68
N VAL A 57 16.91 16.26 11.67
CA VAL A 57 16.57 15.19 12.63
C VAL A 57 15.88 14.03 11.93
N ALA A 58 14.90 14.32 11.09
CA ALA A 58 14.12 13.34 10.33
C ALA A 58 15.00 12.52 9.37
N SER A 59 16.04 13.12 8.77
CA SER A 59 16.94 12.43 7.83
C SER A 59 17.70 11.25 8.42
N LYS A 60 17.76 11.14 9.75
CA LYS A 60 18.39 10.02 10.44
C LYS A 60 17.49 8.78 10.52
N THR A 61 16.20 8.94 10.24
CA THR A 61 15.18 7.92 10.52
C THR A 61 14.19 7.68 9.40
N LEU A 62 14.03 8.63 8.48
CA LEU A 62 13.07 8.59 7.38
C LEU A 62 13.77 8.34 6.04
N ALA A 63 13.04 7.75 5.09
CA ALA A 63 13.51 7.58 3.72
C ALA A 63 13.49 8.92 2.95
N GLU A 64 14.25 9.01 1.86
CA GLU A 64 14.41 10.23 1.05
C GLU A 64 13.06 10.74 0.49
N GLU A 65 12.17 9.82 0.12
CA GLU A 65 10.81 10.14 -0.36
C GLU A 65 9.94 10.82 0.73
N GLU A 66 10.11 10.42 1.99
CA GLU A 66 9.38 11.00 3.11
C GLU A 66 9.95 12.36 3.52
N LEU A 67 11.25 12.58 3.29
CA LEU A 67 11.90 13.87 3.53
C LEU A 67 11.47 14.96 2.53
N ALA A 68 10.97 14.58 1.35
CA ALA A 68 10.49 15.51 0.33
C ALA A 68 9.34 16.42 0.85
N ILE A 69 8.62 16.01 1.89
CA ILE A 69 7.57 16.86 2.50
C ILE A 69 8.17 18.12 3.14
N PHE A 70 9.35 18.01 3.76
CA PHE A 70 10.03 19.17 4.36
C PHE A 70 10.59 20.10 3.29
N ASP A 71 10.99 19.58 2.12
CA ASP A 71 11.36 20.41 0.97
C ASP A 71 10.16 21.19 0.44
N ALA A 72 8.98 20.57 0.38
CA ALA A 72 7.75 21.27 0.04
C ALA A 72 7.39 22.36 1.07
N HIS A 73 7.57 22.09 2.37
CA HIS A 73 7.40 23.10 3.44
C HIS A 73 8.38 24.27 3.28
N LEU A 74 9.65 23.99 2.99
CA LEU A 74 10.67 25.04 2.76
C LEU A 74 10.38 25.85 1.50
N MET A 75 9.91 25.21 0.42
CA MET A 75 9.48 25.92 -0.79
C MET A 75 8.30 26.84 -0.51
N MET A 76 7.32 26.37 0.27
CA MET A 76 6.14 27.14 0.60
C MET A 76 6.46 28.36 1.49
N ILE A 77 7.24 28.20 2.56
CA ILE A 77 7.61 29.32 3.42
C ILE A 77 8.59 30.27 2.72
N GLY A 78 9.36 29.78 1.75
CA GLY A 78 10.26 30.57 0.92
C GLY A 78 9.59 31.24 -0.27
N ASP A 79 8.29 31.01 -0.50
CA ASP A 79 7.55 31.60 -1.62
C ASP A 79 7.42 33.11 -1.47
N PRO A 80 7.98 33.91 -2.42
CA PRO A 80 7.89 35.35 -2.39
C PRO A 80 6.44 35.87 -2.44
N GLU A 81 5.52 35.18 -3.12
CA GLU A 81 4.12 35.62 -3.24
C GLU A 81 3.36 35.42 -1.93
N PHE A 82 3.62 34.31 -1.21
CA PHE A 82 3.05 34.09 0.12
C PHE A 82 3.48 35.20 1.08
N ARG A 83 4.77 35.49 1.13
CA ARG A 83 5.35 36.53 1.96
C ARG A 83 4.79 37.93 1.57
N ALA A 84 4.83 38.27 0.29
CA ALA A 84 4.34 39.55 -0.22
C ALA A 84 2.86 39.78 0.08
N SER A 85 2.04 38.74 0.06
CA SER A 85 0.63 38.80 0.41
C SER A 85 0.42 39.21 1.87
N ILE A 86 1.23 38.66 2.79
CA ILE A 86 1.17 39.03 4.23
C ILE A 86 1.69 40.47 4.44
N GLU A 87 2.80 40.83 3.80
CA GLU A 87 3.35 42.19 3.86
C GLU A 87 2.36 43.25 3.33
N ASN A 88 1.65 42.93 2.25
CA ASN A 88 0.61 43.80 1.70
C ASN A 88 -0.58 43.96 2.65
N GLU A 89 -1.01 42.86 3.30
CA GLU A 89 -2.09 42.93 4.30
C GLU A 89 -1.70 43.83 5.49
N ILE A 90 -0.46 43.73 5.97
CA ILE A 90 0.07 44.59 7.04
C ILE A 90 0.08 46.05 6.60
N THR A 91 0.64 46.34 5.42
CA THR A 91 0.85 47.73 4.99
C THR A 91 -0.43 48.42 4.54
N SER A 92 -1.30 47.72 3.83
CA SER A 92 -2.54 48.31 3.29
C SER A 92 -3.61 48.52 4.37
N ASN A 93 -3.67 47.62 5.37
CA ASN A 93 -4.70 47.68 6.40
C ASN A 93 -4.18 48.14 7.76
N SER A 94 -2.85 48.37 7.90
CA SER A 94 -2.20 48.79 9.15
C SER A 94 -2.53 47.83 10.32
N VAL A 95 -2.48 46.51 10.06
CA VAL A 95 -2.78 45.46 11.02
C VAL A 95 -1.51 44.78 11.53
N ASN A 96 -1.63 44.08 12.65
CA ASN A 96 -0.54 43.30 13.23
C ASN A 96 -0.19 42.05 12.41
N ALA A 97 1.07 41.63 12.46
CA ALA A 97 1.62 40.55 11.63
C ALA A 97 0.92 39.19 11.82
N GLU A 98 0.57 38.86 13.06
CA GLU A 98 -0.15 37.60 13.36
C GLU A 98 -1.54 37.56 12.71
N TYR A 99 -2.25 38.68 12.70
CA TYR A 99 -3.57 38.75 12.04
C TYR A 99 -3.43 38.66 10.50
N ALA A 100 -2.50 39.39 9.93
CA ALA A 100 -2.24 39.36 8.50
C ALA A 100 -1.84 37.94 8.04
N ALA A 101 -0.92 37.29 8.76
CA ALA A 101 -0.48 35.92 8.46
C ALA A 101 -1.64 34.89 8.58
N ASP A 102 -2.50 35.02 9.60
CA ASP A 102 -3.67 34.16 9.79
C ASP A 102 -4.69 34.32 8.66
N CYS A 103 -4.98 35.56 8.24
CA CYS A 103 -5.90 35.84 7.13
C CYS A 103 -5.42 35.24 5.82
N VAL A 104 -4.17 35.48 5.45
CA VAL A 104 -3.58 34.96 4.19
C VAL A 104 -3.51 33.43 4.24
N SER A 105 -3.08 32.85 5.35
CA SER A 105 -3.02 31.39 5.51
C SER A 105 -4.38 30.73 5.39
N LYS A 106 -5.42 31.26 6.03
CA LYS A 106 -6.80 30.75 5.92
C LYS A 106 -7.35 30.84 4.50
N MET A 107 -7.03 31.91 3.79
CA MET A 107 -7.42 32.07 2.39
C MET A 107 -6.77 30.99 1.52
N MET A 108 -5.47 30.75 1.68
CA MET A 108 -4.75 29.71 0.95
C MET A 108 -5.28 28.30 1.30
N ILE A 109 -5.44 28.00 2.57
CA ILE A 109 -6.00 26.72 3.03
C ILE A 109 -7.35 26.46 2.39
N SER A 110 -8.26 27.44 2.45
CA SER A 110 -9.60 27.34 1.87
C SER A 110 -9.56 27.12 0.34
N MET A 111 -8.62 27.77 -0.35
CA MET A 111 -8.41 27.60 -1.78
C MET A 111 -8.01 26.16 -2.11
N PHE A 112 -7.03 25.60 -1.42
CA PHE A 112 -6.59 24.22 -1.64
C PHE A 112 -7.65 23.18 -1.22
N GLU A 113 -8.38 23.41 -0.14
CA GLU A 113 -9.48 22.53 0.29
C GLU A 113 -10.65 22.49 -0.70
N SER A 114 -10.84 23.57 -1.49
CA SER A 114 -11.90 23.67 -2.51
C SER A 114 -11.52 23.09 -3.87
N MET A 115 -10.30 22.63 -4.06
CA MET A 115 -9.86 22.04 -5.33
C MET A 115 -10.46 20.64 -5.54
N ASP A 116 -10.82 20.30 -6.76
CA ASP A 116 -11.35 18.97 -7.11
C ASP A 116 -10.27 17.88 -7.06
N ASP A 117 -9.02 18.24 -7.25
CA ASP A 117 -7.86 17.35 -7.19
C ASP A 117 -7.56 16.91 -5.75
N GLU A 118 -7.59 15.62 -5.49
CA GLU A 118 -7.36 15.02 -4.17
C GLU A 118 -5.92 15.25 -3.66
N TYR A 119 -4.94 15.24 -4.55
CA TYR A 119 -3.55 15.52 -4.21
C TYR A 119 -3.36 16.97 -3.77
N MET A 120 -3.97 17.93 -4.50
CA MET A 120 -3.93 19.33 -4.11
C MET A 120 -4.68 19.61 -2.81
N ARG A 121 -5.84 18.96 -2.58
CA ARG A 121 -6.54 19.05 -1.29
C ARG A 121 -5.68 18.54 -0.13
N ALA A 122 -4.93 17.47 -0.33
CA ALA A 122 -4.03 16.94 0.71
C ALA A 122 -2.95 17.97 1.11
N ARG A 123 -2.50 18.82 0.18
CA ARG A 123 -1.53 19.90 0.46
C ARG A 123 -2.04 20.97 1.43
N ALA A 124 -3.35 21.09 1.61
CA ALA A 124 -3.91 21.99 2.63
C ALA A 124 -3.40 21.67 4.05
N ALA A 125 -3.10 20.40 4.34
CA ALA A 125 -2.52 20.00 5.62
C ALA A 125 -1.09 20.55 5.80
N ASP A 126 -0.28 20.55 4.74
CA ASP A 126 1.09 21.09 4.75
C ASP A 126 1.06 22.61 4.99
N ILE A 127 0.13 23.30 4.31
CA ILE A 127 -0.07 24.75 4.50
C ILE A 127 -0.48 25.04 5.96
N LYS A 128 -1.35 24.23 6.55
CA LYS A 128 -1.75 24.36 7.96
C LYS A 128 -0.55 24.22 8.90
N ASP A 129 0.30 23.22 8.69
CA ASP A 129 1.48 22.95 9.54
C ASP A 129 2.47 24.11 9.47
N VAL A 130 2.87 24.53 8.27
CA VAL A 130 3.82 25.64 8.07
C VAL A 130 3.28 26.97 8.59
N SER A 131 2.00 27.28 8.29
CA SER A 131 1.34 28.52 8.75
C SER A 131 1.20 28.56 10.27
N PHE A 132 0.86 27.45 10.90
CA PHE A 132 0.78 27.35 12.35
C PHE A 132 2.14 27.62 13.01
N ARG A 133 3.20 27.07 12.46
CA ARG A 133 4.58 27.31 12.90
C ARG A 133 4.98 28.78 12.75
N LEU A 134 4.66 29.38 11.61
CA LEU A 134 4.90 30.83 11.38
C LEU A 134 4.15 31.67 12.42
N LEU A 135 2.89 31.38 12.65
CA LEU A 135 2.06 32.09 13.65
C LEU A 135 2.59 31.93 15.08
N CYS A 136 3.06 30.76 15.45
CA CYS A 136 3.72 30.53 16.75
C CYS A 136 4.98 31.38 16.86
N ASN A 137 5.81 31.44 15.81
CA ASN A 137 7.03 32.25 15.80
C ASN A 137 6.72 33.77 15.82
N ILE A 138 5.66 34.23 15.16
CA ILE A 138 5.21 35.63 15.25
C ILE A 138 4.73 35.97 16.67
N THR A 139 3.97 35.08 17.30
CA THR A 139 3.36 35.32 18.61
C THR A 139 4.25 34.96 19.79
N GLY A 140 5.41 34.34 19.55
CA GLY A 140 6.36 33.90 20.58
C GLY A 140 5.87 32.69 21.38
N ASN A 141 4.92 31.90 20.85
CA ASN A 141 4.49 30.66 21.46
C ASN A 141 5.44 29.52 21.12
N GLU A 142 5.79 28.72 22.11
CA GLU A 142 6.60 27.51 21.90
C GLU A 142 5.75 26.37 21.35
N ILE A 143 6.25 25.71 20.31
CA ILE A 143 5.64 24.49 19.77
C ILE A 143 6.24 23.31 20.53
N PRO A 144 5.42 22.40 21.09
CA PRO A 144 5.91 21.18 21.72
C PRO A 144 6.78 20.38 20.74
N ASN A 145 7.97 19.97 21.17
CA ASN A 145 8.92 19.26 20.33
C ASN A 145 9.10 17.82 20.84
N LEU A 146 8.65 16.84 20.03
CA LEU A 146 8.73 15.41 20.36
C LEU A 146 10.18 14.87 20.36
N SER A 147 11.16 15.63 19.88
CA SER A 147 12.58 15.26 19.97
C SER A 147 13.15 15.40 21.40
N THR A 148 12.48 16.17 22.26
CA THR A 148 12.92 16.43 23.64
C THR A 148 12.38 15.42 24.66
N LEU A 149 11.64 14.41 24.22
CA LEU A 149 11.19 13.33 25.08
C LEU A 149 12.39 12.66 25.77
N SER A 150 12.31 12.45 27.08
CA SER A 150 13.38 11.92 27.92
C SER A 150 13.00 10.65 28.69
N GLU A 151 11.75 10.22 28.61
CA GLU A 151 11.24 8.98 29.22
C GLU A 151 10.33 8.23 28.22
N PRO A 152 10.19 6.91 28.36
CA PRO A 152 9.28 6.13 27.52
C PRO A 152 7.82 6.55 27.66
N VAL A 153 7.19 6.97 26.53
CA VAL A 153 5.80 7.45 26.52
C VAL A 153 4.99 6.90 25.36
N VAL A 154 3.68 6.90 25.52
CA VAL A 154 2.71 6.84 24.42
C VAL A 154 2.24 8.27 24.16
N VAL A 155 2.50 8.77 22.94
CA VAL A 155 2.07 10.11 22.54
C VAL A 155 0.59 10.08 22.21
N VAL A 156 -0.18 10.99 22.82
CA VAL A 156 -1.62 11.14 22.55
C VAL A 156 -1.86 12.54 22.01
N ALA A 157 -2.46 12.64 20.83
CA ALA A 157 -2.69 13.90 20.13
C ALA A 157 -4.06 13.93 19.44
N LYS A 158 -4.50 15.12 19.03
CA LYS A 158 -5.67 15.23 18.14
C LYS A 158 -5.35 14.65 16.77
N ASP A 159 -4.21 15.04 16.20
CA ASP A 159 -3.54 14.51 15.03
C ASP A 159 -2.04 14.75 15.18
N LEU A 160 -1.22 14.11 14.36
CA LEU A 160 0.20 14.37 14.27
C LEU A 160 0.53 14.91 12.89
N THR A 161 1.10 16.12 12.88
CA THR A 161 1.56 16.76 11.65
C THR A 161 2.85 16.10 11.14
N PRO A 162 3.26 16.37 9.88
CA PRO A 162 4.56 15.95 9.38
C PRO A 162 5.72 16.41 10.27
N SER A 163 5.64 17.64 10.76
CA SER A 163 6.65 18.19 11.66
C SER A 163 6.69 17.47 13.01
N ASP A 164 5.55 17.08 13.57
CA ASP A 164 5.49 16.32 14.81
C ASP A 164 6.13 14.93 14.65
N THR A 165 5.75 14.22 13.58
CA THR A 165 6.25 12.86 13.30
C THR A 165 7.72 12.85 12.90
N GLY A 166 8.18 13.84 12.14
CA GLY A 166 9.58 14.00 11.75
C GLY A 166 10.51 14.33 12.93
N SER A 167 10.00 14.99 13.96
CA SER A 167 10.74 15.29 15.19
C SER A 167 10.67 14.18 16.26
N LEU A 168 9.95 13.10 16.01
CA LEU A 168 9.64 12.08 17.02
C LEU A 168 10.87 11.25 17.41
N ASN A 169 11.22 11.28 18.70
CA ASN A 169 12.31 10.47 19.23
C ASN A 169 11.88 9.02 19.45
N LYS A 170 12.29 8.11 18.55
CA LYS A 170 11.96 6.67 18.60
C LYS A 170 12.43 5.96 19.87
N GLU A 171 13.47 6.46 20.53
CA GLU A 171 13.94 5.85 21.77
C GLU A 171 12.90 5.95 22.88
N PHE A 172 12.20 7.08 22.94
CA PHE A 172 11.25 7.37 24.01
C PHE A 172 9.79 7.28 23.56
N ALA A 173 9.44 7.59 22.33
CA ALA A 173 8.08 7.39 21.81
C ALA A 173 7.85 5.90 21.52
N LYS A 174 7.21 5.20 22.46
CA LYS A 174 6.92 3.76 22.35
C LYS A 174 5.70 3.45 21.51
N GLY A 175 4.87 4.43 21.24
CA GLY A 175 3.68 4.36 20.40
C GLY A 175 2.95 5.69 20.41
N PHE A 176 1.93 5.81 19.57
CA PHE A 176 1.04 6.96 19.62
C PHE A 176 -0.43 6.61 19.33
N ALA A 177 -1.33 7.46 19.80
CA ALA A 177 -2.73 7.38 19.47
C ALA A 177 -3.28 8.77 19.12
N THR A 178 -4.05 8.86 18.01
CA THR A 178 -4.67 10.12 17.59
C THR A 178 -6.19 10.06 17.64
N GLU A 179 -6.84 11.20 17.97
CA GLU A 179 -8.29 11.30 18.04
C GLU A 179 -8.93 11.23 16.65
N ILE A 180 -8.27 11.81 15.64
CA ILE A 180 -8.68 11.77 14.24
C ILE A 180 -7.67 11.00 13.41
N GLY A 181 -8.05 10.68 12.17
CA GLY A 181 -7.22 9.98 11.20
C GLY A 181 -7.81 8.65 10.77
N GLY A 182 -7.32 8.14 9.65
CA GLY A 182 -7.67 6.85 9.07
C GLY A 182 -6.42 6.08 8.64
N ARG A 183 -6.61 4.90 8.05
CA ARG A 183 -5.48 4.05 7.59
C ARG A 183 -4.55 4.71 6.58
N THR A 184 -5.05 5.70 5.85
CA THR A 184 -4.32 6.46 4.83
C THR A 184 -3.88 7.84 5.30
N SER A 185 -4.14 8.22 6.57
CA SER A 185 -3.69 9.50 7.12
C SER A 185 -2.15 9.56 7.16
N HIS A 186 -1.61 10.77 7.12
CA HIS A 186 -0.17 11.00 7.20
C HIS A 186 0.44 10.34 8.45
N SER A 187 -0.18 10.53 9.62
CA SER A 187 0.23 9.91 10.88
C SER A 187 0.27 8.38 10.79
N ALA A 188 -0.70 7.75 10.10
CA ALA A 188 -0.73 6.30 9.91
C ALA A 188 0.39 5.80 8.98
N ILE A 189 0.68 6.53 7.90
CA ILE A 189 1.78 6.22 6.96
C ILE A 189 3.11 6.31 7.70
N MET A 190 3.34 7.41 8.40
CA MET A 190 4.56 7.64 9.18
C MET A 190 4.76 6.61 10.30
N ALA A 191 3.69 6.18 10.98
CA ALA A 191 3.77 5.12 11.99
C ALA A 191 4.34 3.81 11.42
N ARG A 192 3.88 3.44 10.22
CA ARG A 192 4.37 2.23 9.53
C ARG A 192 5.83 2.35 9.12
N SER A 193 6.22 3.49 8.57
CA SER A 193 7.61 3.76 8.18
C SER A 193 8.54 3.78 9.39
N LEU A 194 8.10 4.40 10.47
CA LEU A 194 8.84 4.42 11.73
C LEU A 194 8.82 3.09 12.49
N GLU A 195 7.99 2.13 12.08
CA GLU A 195 7.73 0.86 12.78
C GLU A 195 7.30 1.04 14.25
N ILE A 196 6.55 2.10 14.56
CA ILE A 196 6.06 2.41 15.90
C ILE A 196 4.60 2.00 16.03
N PRO A 197 4.17 1.30 17.12
CA PRO A 197 2.78 0.99 17.38
C PRO A 197 1.89 2.23 17.32
N ALA A 198 0.83 2.21 16.52
CA ALA A 198 -0.04 3.37 16.37
C ALA A 198 -1.52 3.01 16.17
N ILE A 199 -2.38 3.77 16.80
CA ILE A 199 -3.84 3.70 16.66
C ILE A 199 -4.36 5.09 16.30
N VAL A 200 -5.15 5.19 15.24
CA VAL A 200 -5.74 6.46 14.79
C VAL A 200 -7.27 6.42 14.90
N GLY A 201 -7.90 7.59 14.94
CA GLY A 201 -9.37 7.68 15.02
C GLY A 201 -9.93 7.19 16.37
N VAL A 202 -9.23 7.42 17.46
CA VAL A 202 -9.67 7.04 18.81
C VAL A 202 -10.52 8.16 19.40
N ASN A 203 -11.83 8.05 19.23
CA ASN A 203 -12.76 9.07 19.74
C ASN A 203 -12.57 9.36 21.23
N GLU A 204 -12.63 10.63 21.60
CA GLU A 204 -12.57 11.14 22.99
C GLU A 204 -11.28 10.79 23.76
N ILE A 205 -10.20 10.39 23.08
CA ILE A 205 -8.96 10.02 23.75
C ILE A 205 -8.36 11.19 24.53
N LEU A 206 -8.44 12.40 23.98
CA LEU A 206 -7.92 13.62 24.61
C LEU A 206 -8.71 14.04 25.85
N ASN A 207 -10.01 13.71 25.90
CA ASN A 207 -10.85 14.00 27.06
C ASN A 207 -10.69 12.94 28.15
N THR A 208 -10.33 11.72 27.77
CA THR A 208 -10.24 10.57 28.67
C THR A 208 -8.88 10.47 29.35
N LEU A 209 -7.79 10.82 28.64
CA LEU A 209 -6.42 10.63 29.12
C LEU A 209 -5.74 11.95 29.47
N LYS A 210 -4.87 11.90 30.49
CA LYS A 210 -4.00 12.99 30.92
C LYS A 210 -2.53 12.56 30.79
N SER A 211 -1.64 13.53 30.63
CA SER A 211 -0.21 13.27 30.73
C SER A 211 0.14 12.61 32.07
N GLY A 212 0.92 11.52 31.99
CA GLY A 212 1.31 10.71 33.14
C GLY A 212 0.40 9.49 33.41
N ASP A 213 -0.79 9.40 32.83
CA ASP A 213 -1.63 8.20 32.94
C ASP A 213 -0.92 6.99 32.30
N LEU A 214 -0.95 5.84 32.98
CA LEU A 214 -0.41 4.60 32.41
C LEU A 214 -1.43 3.97 31.44
N VAL A 215 -0.98 3.62 30.24
CA VAL A 215 -1.84 2.98 29.22
C VAL A 215 -1.17 1.78 28.58
N ILE A 216 -1.99 0.86 28.08
CA ILE A 216 -1.58 -0.16 27.12
C ILE A 216 -2.16 0.23 25.77
N LEU A 217 -1.29 0.39 24.77
CA LEU A 217 -1.63 0.62 23.38
C LEU A 217 -1.51 -0.72 22.64
N ASP A 218 -2.63 -1.41 22.44
CA ASP A 218 -2.69 -2.63 21.62
C ASP A 218 -3.04 -2.28 20.17
N ALA A 219 -2.03 -1.92 19.41
CA ALA A 219 -2.18 -1.57 18.00
C ALA A 219 -2.26 -2.80 17.08
N ILE A 220 -2.36 -4.00 17.61
CA ILE A 220 -2.74 -5.21 16.86
C ILE A 220 -4.27 -5.26 16.76
N ASN A 221 -4.96 -5.04 17.89
CA ASN A 221 -6.42 -5.09 17.95
C ASN A 221 -7.11 -3.70 17.85
N GLY A 222 -6.33 -2.60 17.81
CA GLY A 222 -6.87 -1.23 17.75
C GLY A 222 -7.49 -0.79 19.09
N GLU A 223 -6.93 -1.21 20.22
CA GLU A 223 -7.46 -0.96 21.55
C GLU A 223 -6.48 -0.15 22.42
N VAL A 224 -7.01 0.85 23.14
CA VAL A 224 -6.28 1.58 24.16
C VAL A 224 -6.89 1.27 25.53
N ILE A 225 -6.12 0.58 26.38
CA ILE A 225 -6.53 0.22 27.73
C ILE A 225 -6.03 1.31 28.68
N THR A 226 -6.97 1.97 29.32
CA THR A 226 -6.71 3.06 30.28
C THR A 226 -6.66 2.50 31.68
N ASN A 227 -5.74 2.99 32.52
CA ASN A 227 -5.56 2.52 33.89
C ASN A 227 -5.49 0.99 34.01
N PRO A 228 -4.55 0.33 33.32
CA PRO A 228 -4.48 -1.13 33.33
C PRO A 228 -4.13 -1.68 34.70
N THR A 229 -4.69 -2.85 35.01
CA THR A 229 -4.32 -3.58 36.23
C THR A 229 -2.94 -4.21 36.09
N GLU A 230 -2.31 -4.59 37.22
CA GLU A 230 -1.01 -5.30 37.20
C GLU A 230 -1.08 -6.59 36.39
N GLU A 231 -2.21 -7.30 36.47
CA GLU A 231 -2.44 -8.54 35.68
C GLU A 231 -2.49 -8.25 34.17
N GLN A 232 -3.18 -7.20 33.75
CA GLN A 232 -3.21 -6.77 32.35
C GLN A 232 -1.82 -6.33 31.88
N ILE A 233 -1.07 -5.60 32.71
CA ILE A 233 0.30 -5.18 32.36
C ILE A 233 1.17 -6.41 32.13
N ALA A 234 1.12 -7.42 33.02
CA ALA A 234 1.89 -8.64 32.89
C ALA A 234 1.51 -9.43 31.62
N GLU A 235 0.21 -9.57 31.34
CA GLU A 235 -0.29 -10.25 30.15
C GLU A 235 0.19 -9.55 28.85
N TYR A 236 -0.02 -8.23 28.77
CA TYR A 236 0.34 -7.48 27.56
C TYR A 236 1.86 -7.30 27.41
N THR A 237 2.62 -7.32 28.48
CA THR A 237 4.08 -7.37 28.41
C THR A 237 4.53 -8.67 27.73
N LYS A 238 3.99 -9.81 28.15
CA LYS A 238 4.27 -11.10 27.52
C LYS A 238 3.87 -11.11 26.04
N ARG A 239 2.68 -10.61 25.71
CA ARG A 239 2.21 -10.50 24.30
C ARG A 239 3.11 -9.58 23.48
N ALA A 240 3.61 -8.48 24.04
CA ALA A 240 4.54 -7.58 23.36
C ALA A 240 5.90 -8.23 23.08
N GLU A 241 6.39 -9.05 24.03
CA GLU A 241 7.62 -9.81 23.86
C GLU A 241 7.46 -10.90 22.80
N GLU A 242 6.37 -11.65 22.84
CA GLU A 242 6.04 -12.67 21.84
C GLU A 242 5.91 -12.05 20.44
N PHE A 243 5.25 -10.91 20.30
CA PHE A 243 5.14 -10.20 19.04
C PHE A 243 6.50 -9.77 18.49
N ARG A 244 7.37 -9.20 19.34
CA ARG A 244 8.74 -8.81 18.95
C ARG A 244 9.58 -10.00 18.56
N ALA A 245 9.55 -11.07 19.35
CA ALA A 245 10.27 -12.31 19.07
C ALA A 245 9.82 -12.93 17.73
N ASN A 246 8.51 -12.94 17.46
CA ASN A 246 7.97 -13.41 16.18
C ASN A 246 8.43 -12.53 15.01
N LYS A 247 8.41 -11.20 15.18
CA LYS A 247 8.89 -10.25 14.15
C LYS A 247 10.37 -10.46 13.82
N GLU A 248 11.23 -10.64 14.84
CA GLU A 248 12.66 -10.94 14.64
C GLU A 248 12.88 -12.32 14.01
N ALA A 249 12.12 -13.33 14.42
CA ALA A 249 12.17 -14.65 13.81
C ALA A 249 11.78 -14.62 12.33
N LEU A 250 10.80 -13.78 11.97
CA LEU A 250 10.41 -13.57 10.57
C LEU A 250 11.53 -12.88 9.78
N LYS A 251 12.16 -11.84 10.32
CA LYS A 251 13.30 -11.17 9.65
C LYS A 251 14.45 -12.15 9.35
N ALA A 252 14.71 -13.13 10.22
CA ALA A 252 15.72 -14.15 10.01
C ALA A 252 15.41 -15.12 8.85
N LEU A 253 14.19 -15.10 8.32
CA LEU A 253 13.79 -15.91 7.17
C LEU A 253 14.02 -15.19 5.83
N LYS A 254 14.41 -13.91 5.83
CA LYS A 254 14.49 -13.07 4.62
C LYS A 254 15.27 -13.75 3.49
N ASP A 255 16.44 -14.30 3.79
CA ASP A 255 17.34 -14.87 2.80
C ASP A 255 17.26 -16.42 2.74
N LYS A 256 16.26 -17.01 3.42
CA LYS A 256 16.06 -18.45 3.36
C LYS A 256 15.19 -18.82 2.16
N PRO A 257 15.44 -19.99 1.54
CA PRO A 257 14.59 -20.45 0.44
C PRO A 257 13.19 -20.81 0.95
N SER A 258 12.21 -20.69 0.05
CA SER A 258 10.82 -21.09 0.28
C SER A 258 10.66 -22.56 -0.07
N VAL A 259 10.80 -23.44 0.93
CA VAL A 259 10.86 -24.90 0.73
C VAL A 259 10.18 -25.63 1.89
N SER A 260 9.33 -26.62 1.57
CA SER A 260 8.71 -27.47 2.59
C SER A 260 9.76 -28.37 3.28
N ILE A 261 9.40 -28.94 4.43
CA ILE A 261 10.32 -29.82 5.20
C ILE A 261 10.77 -31.07 4.44
N ASP A 262 10.01 -31.49 3.45
CA ASP A 262 10.28 -32.63 2.56
C ASP A 262 10.89 -32.21 1.21
N GLY A 263 11.30 -30.93 1.07
CA GLY A 263 12.13 -30.43 -0.02
C GLY A 263 11.38 -29.93 -1.25
N HIS A 264 10.06 -29.79 -1.21
CA HIS A 264 9.28 -29.17 -2.29
C HIS A 264 9.47 -27.65 -2.28
N LYS A 265 9.93 -27.09 -3.42
CA LYS A 265 10.21 -25.66 -3.58
C LYS A 265 9.01 -24.94 -4.17
N VAL A 266 8.74 -23.75 -3.65
CA VAL A 266 7.81 -22.78 -4.23
C VAL A 266 8.48 -21.41 -4.30
N GLU A 267 7.88 -20.47 -5.04
CA GLU A 267 8.33 -19.09 -5.07
C GLU A 267 7.35 -18.19 -4.31
N LEU A 268 7.88 -17.35 -3.42
CA LEU A 268 7.12 -16.33 -2.70
C LEU A 268 7.49 -14.97 -3.25
N VAL A 269 6.55 -14.33 -3.92
CA VAL A 269 6.78 -13.13 -4.72
C VAL A 269 5.82 -12.01 -4.31
N GLY A 270 6.11 -10.78 -4.73
CA GLY A 270 5.34 -9.61 -4.35
C GLY A 270 4.30 -9.20 -5.39
N ASN A 271 3.15 -8.68 -4.91
CA ASN A 271 2.21 -7.88 -5.70
C ASN A 271 2.61 -6.41 -5.56
N ILE A 272 2.74 -5.68 -6.68
CA ILE A 272 3.08 -4.27 -6.70
C ILE A 272 2.10 -3.45 -7.55
N GLY A 273 1.95 -2.17 -7.21
CA GLY A 273 1.18 -1.19 -7.97
C GLY A 273 2.06 -0.11 -8.61
N SER A 274 3.30 0.02 -8.13
CA SER A 274 4.25 1.03 -8.61
C SER A 274 5.69 0.52 -8.56
N PRO A 275 6.64 1.14 -9.29
CA PRO A 275 8.06 0.83 -9.17
C PRO A 275 8.62 1.01 -7.74
N ALA A 276 8.10 1.94 -6.95
CA ALA A 276 8.53 2.18 -5.57
C ALA A 276 8.27 0.99 -4.63
N ASP A 277 7.31 0.12 -4.95
CA ASP A 277 6.99 -1.05 -4.13
C ASP A 277 8.06 -2.15 -4.19
N VAL A 278 8.98 -2.09 -5.17
CA VAL A 278 10.06 -3.07 -5.37
C VAL A 278 10.97 -3.18 -4.15
N ASP A 279 11.28 -2.05 -3.51
CA ASP A 279 12.13 -2.04 -2.33
C ASP A 279 11.49 -2.76 -1.16
N ALA A 280 10.18 -2.62 -0.98
CA ALA A 280 9.44 -3.35 0.04
C ALA A 280 9.43 -4.87 -0.22
N VAL A 281 9.31 -5.30 -1.48
CA VAL A 281 9.39 -6.72 -1.86
C VAL A 281 10.79 -7.28 -1.55
N ASN A 282 11.85 -6.57 -1.95
CA ASN A 282 13.23 -6.98 -1.67
C ASN A 282 13.54 -6.97 -0.16
N ALA A 283 13.06 -5.98 0.59
CA ALA A 283 13.24 -5.89 2.04
C ALA A 283 12.62 -7.08 2.80
N ASN A 284 11.50 -7.61 2.28
CA ASN A 284 10.82 -8.79 2.82
C ASN A 284 11.28 -10.12 2.19
N GLY A 285 12.38 -10.12 1.45
CA GLY A 285 12.96 -11.34 0.87
C GLY A 285 12.12 -11.95 -0.24
N GLY A 286 11.35 -11.13 -1.00
CA GLY A 286 10.60 -11.61 -2.15
C GLY A 286 11.51 -12.18 -3.24
N GLU A 287 11.07 -13.30 -3.83
CA GLU A 287 11.83 -14.05 -4.83
C GLU A 287 11.55 -13.56 -6.26
N GLY A 288 10.60 -12.62 -6.42
CA GLY A 288 10.19 -12.01 -7.67
C GLY A 288 9.03 -11.03 -7.48
N VAL A 289 8.46 -10.59 -8.59
CA VAL A 289 7.17 -9.90 -8.66
C VAL A 289 6.21 -10.79 -9.44
N GLY A 290 5.17 -11.30 -8.78
CA GLY A 290 4.18 -12.17 -9.42
C GLY A 290 2.97 -11.40 -9.97
N LEU A 291 2.85 -10.10 -9.62
CA LEU A 291 1.86 -9.22 -10.20
C LEU A 291 2.31 -7.75 -10.11
N PHE A 292 2.60 -7.15 -11.26
CA PHE A 292 2.59 -5.70 -11.38
C PHE A 292 1.26 -5.24 -11.99
N ARG A 293 0.48 -4.51 -11.20
CA ARG A 293 -0.82 -3.94 -11.59
C ARG A 293 -0.63 -2.66 -12.37
N THR A 294 -0.62 -2.76 -13.70
CA THR A 294 -0.31 -1.62 -14.57
C THR A 294 -1.40 -0.55 -14.62
N GLU A 295 -2.62 -0.87 -14.22
CA GLU A 295 -3.73 0.08 -14.17
C GLU A 295 -3.43 1.34 -13.34
N PHE A 296 -2.58 1.25 -12.32
CA PHE A 296 -2.18 2.43 -11.53
C PHE A 296 -1.40 3.46 -12.35
N LEU A 297 -0.65 3.04 -13.39
CA LEU A 297 0.00 3.97 -14.32
C LEU A 297 -1.04 4.74 -15.12
N TYR A 298 -2.10 4.08 -15.53
CA TYR A 298 -3.20 4.68 -16.29
C TYR A 298 -4.05 5.59 -15.41
N MET A 299 -4.31 5.21 -14.16
CA MET A 299 -5.09 6.02 -13.22
C MET A 299 -4.36 7.29 -12.76
N LYS A 300 -3.03 7.30 -12.78
CA LYS A 300 -2.20 8.48 -12.46
C LYS A 300 -2.08 9.46 -13.62
N SER A 301 -2.42 9.04 -14.85
CA SER A 301 -2.42 9.93 -16.01
C SER A 301 -3.63 10.86 -15.94
N GLU A 302 -3.41 12.14 -16.21
CA GLU A 302 -4.45 13.17 -16.00
C GLU A 302 -5.28 13.46 -17.26
N ASN A 303 -4.64 13.44 -18.43
CA ASN A 303 -5.23 13.98 -19.66
C ASN A 303 -5.42 12.95 -20.78
N ASP A 304 -4.67 11.86 -20.80
CA ASP A 304 -4.71 10.83 -21.84
C ASP A 304 -4.07 9.53 -21.34
N PHE A 305 -4.16 8.47 -22.13
CA PHE A 305 -3.48 7.20 -21.86
C PHE A 305 -1.95 7.42 -21.80
N PRO A 306 -1.25 6.75 -20.86
CA PRO A 306 0.20 6.87 -20.73
C PRO A 306 0.89 6.43 -22.03
N ASN A 307 1.81 7.25 -22.53
CA ASN A 307 2.54 6.96 -23.75
C ASN A 307 3.55 5.81 -23.57
N GLU A 308 4.17 5.34 -24.66
CA GLU A 308 5.10 4.22 -24.68
C GLU A 308 6.31 4.47 -23.76
N ASP A 309 6.88 5.68 -23.76
CA ASP A 309 8.09 5.99 -22.98
C ASP A 309 7.82 6.06 -21.47
N MET A 310 6.67 6.59 -21.04
CA MET A 310 6.27 6.59 -19.64
C MET A 310 6.11 5.15 -19.12
N GLN A 311 5.41 4.32 -19.88
CA GLN A 311 5.23 2.91 -19.52
C GLN A 311 6.56 2.15 -19.53
N PHE A 312 7.40 2.35 -20.56
CA PHE A 312 8.72 1.76 -20.65
C PHE A 312 9.60 2.09 -19.44
N ALA A 313 9.63 3.36 -19.03
CA ALA A 313 10.42 3.79 -17.87
C ALA A 313 9.99 3.08 -16.58
N ALA A 314 8.68 2.95 -16.35
CA ALA A 314 8.15 2.25 -15.18
C ALA A 314 8.48 0.75 -15.19
N TYR A 315 8.29 0.07 -16.32
CA TYR A 315 8.56 -1.36 -16.44
C TYR A 315 10.05 -1.67 -16.33
N LYS A 316 10.90 -0.87 -16.98
CA LYS A 316 12.35 -0.97 -16.88
C LYS A 316 12.82 -0.83 -15.43
N SER A 317 12.33 0.19 -14.70
CA SER A 317 12.69 0.42 -13.31
C SER A 317 12.40 -0.79 -12.42
N VAL A 318 11.24 -1.44 -12.60
CA VAL A 318 10.89 -2.66 -11.86
C VAL A 318 11.82 -3.82 -12.21
N LEU A 319 12.08 -4.04 -13.50
CA LEU A 319 12.95 -5.14 -13.96
C LEU A 319 14.39 -4.99 -13.45
N GLU A 320 14.94 -3.78 -13.51
CA GLU A 320 16.28 -3.47 -12.98
C GLU A 320 16.31 -3.61 -11.45
N GLY A 321 15.30 -3.09 -10.74
CA GLY A 321 15.21 -3.17 -9.28
C GLY A 321 15.07 -4.59 -8.73
N MET A 322 14.52 -5.51 -9.52
CA MET A 322 14.41 -6.93 -9.16
C MET A 322 15.69 -7.74 -9.42
N ASN A 323 16.76 -7.15 -9.98
CA ASN A 323 18.09 -7.76 -10.10
C ASN A 323 18.09 -9.17 -10.72
N GLY A 324 17.39 -9.37 -11.83
CA GLY A 324 17.32 -10.63 -12.57
C GLY A 324 16.34 -11.66 -12.01
N LYS A 325 15.61 -11.36 -10.94
CA LYS A 325 14.44 -12.12 -10.48
C LYS A 325 13.29 -11.95 -11.47
N GLN A 326 12.37 -12.91 -11.50
CA GLN A 326 11.20 -12.89 -12.38
C GLN A 326 10.23 -11.77 -12.04
N VAL A 327 9.70 -11.12 -13.07
CA VAL A 327 8.68 -10.07 -12.95
C VAL A 327 7.51 -10.37 -13.88
N VAL A 328 6.35 -10.63 -13.30
CA VAL A 328 5.10 -10.78 -14.04
C VAL A 328 4.40 -9.42 -14.11
N ILE A 329 4.23 -8.91 -15.32
CA ILE A 329 3.52 -7.66 -15.57
C ILE A 329 2.19 -7.98 -16.26
N ARG A 330 1.09 -7.61 -15.60
CA ARG A 330 -0.25 -7.75 -16.14
C ARG A 330 -0.54 -6.63 -17.13
N THR A 331 -1.01 -6.95 -18.32
CA THR A 331 -1.53 -5.93 -19.22
C THR A 331 -2.78 -5.26 -18.62
N LEU A 332 -3.18 -4.14 -19.20
CA LEU A 332 -4.22 -3.27 -18.69
C LEU A 332 -5.49 -4.02 -18.25
N ASP A 333 -5.87 -3.81 -16.98
CA ASP A 333 -7.11 -4.32 -16.39
C ASP A 333 -7.97 -3.17 -15.87
N ILE A 334 -8.55 -2.40 -16.81
CA ILE A 334 -9.48 -1.30 -16.56
C ILE A 334 -10.86 -1.67 -17.08
N GLY A 335 -11.89 -1.12 -16.47
CA GLY A 335 -13.30 -1.44 -16.64
C GLY A 335 -13.89 -2.01 -15.34
N GLY A 336 -15.17 -2.27 -15.31
CA GLY A 336 -15.87 -2.68 -14.10
C GLY A 336 -15.93 -1.55 -13.06
N ASP A 337 -15.17 -1.70 -11.97
CA ASP A 337 -15.06 -0.73 -10.87
C ASP A 337 -13.99 0.35 -11.07
N LYS A 338 -13.04 0.14 -12.01
CA LYS A 338 -11.91 1.03 -12.24
C LYS A 338 -12.23 2.04 -13.34
N LYS A 339 -12.32 3.31 -12.98
CA LYS A 339 -12.62 4.42 -13.90
C LYS A 339 -11.37 5.26 -14.15
N LEU A 340 -11.28 5.84 -15.36
CA LEU A 340 -10.28 6.83 -15.73
C LEU A 340 -10.93 8.21 -15.76
N SER A 341 -10.22 9.24 -15.30
CA SER A 341 -10.73 10.63 -15.31
C SER A 341 -10.88 11.18 -16.74
N TYR A 342 -10.06 10.73 -17.66
CA TYR A 342 -9.96 11.22 -19.04
C TYR A 342 -10.63 10.31 -20.07
N PHE A 343 -11.18 9.15 -19.67
CA PHE A 343 -11.84 8.20 -20.58
C PHE A 343 -13.12 7.65 -19.95
N GLN A 344 -14.23 7.75 -20.66
CA GLN A 344 -15.51 7.20 -20.25
C GLN A 344 -15.82 5.93 -21.03
N PHE A 345 -16.06 4.86 -20.30
CA PHE A 345 -16.61 3.62 -20.87
C PHE A 345 -18.11 3.81 -21.17
N GLU A 346 -18.61 3.07 -22.14
CA GLU A 346 -20.06 2.97 -22.36
C GLU A 346 -20.73 2.36 -21.11
N GLU A 347 -21.91 2.84 -20.78
CA GLU A 347 -22.66 2.30 -19.64
C GLU A 347 -23.14 0.89 -19.94
N GLU A 348 -22.81 -0.03 -19.05
CA GLU A 348 -23.20 -1.43 -19.10
C GLU A 348 -24.02 -1.81 -17.86
N LEU A 349 -25.02 -2.67 -18.03
CA LEU A 349 -25.84 -3.14 -16.91
C LEU A 349 -25.06 -3.98 -15.89
N ASN A 350 -24.02 -4.68 -16.36
CA ASN A 350 -23.15 -5.53 -15.54
C ASN A 350 -21.68 -5.29 -15.93
N PRO A 351 -21.06 -4.17 -15.50
CA PRO A 351 -19.72 -3.78 -15.94
C PRO A 351 -18.65 -4.84 -15.71
N PHE A 352 -18.75 -5.65 -14.63
CA PHE A 352 -17.80 -6.75 -14.36
C PHE A 352 -17.90 -7.90 -15.36
N LEU A 353 -19.03 -8.02 -16.06
CA LEU A 353 -19.25 -9.04 -17.11
C LEU A 353 -19.07 -8.46 -18.53
N GLY A 354 -18.80 -7.19 -18.65
CA GLY A 354 -18.76 -6.43 -19.88
C GLY A 354 -17.35 -6.21 -20.45
N VAL A 355 -17.14 -5.02 -21.00
CA VAL A 355 -15.89 -4.59 -21.65
C VAL A 355 -14.88 -4.16 -20.60
N ARG A 356 -13.97 -5.04 -20.23
CA ARG A 356 -12.83 -4.76 -19.35
C ARG A 356 -11.58 -5.53 -19.80
N ALA A 357 -10.42 -5.10 -19.34
CA ALA A 357 -9.15 -5.79 -19.48
C ALA A 357 -8.83 -6.15 -20.94
N VAL A 358 -8.53 -7.42 -21.24
CA VAL A 358 -8.18 -7.88 -22.59
C VAL A 358 -9.29 -7.58 -23.61
N ARG A 359 -10.56 -7.60 -23.22
CA ARG A 359 -11.68 -7.26 -24.11
C ARG A 359 -11.60 -5.81 -24.57
N PHE A 360 -11.31 -4.89 -23.65
CA PHE A 360 -11.03 -3.49 -23.97
C PHE A 360 -9.79 -3.37 -24.84
N CYS A 361 -8.68 -4.05 -24.49
CA CYS A 361 -7.45 -4.03 -25.25
C CYS A 361 -7.64 -4.52 -26.70
N LEU A 362 -8.44 -5.54 -26.93
CA LEU A 362 -8.74 -6.07 -28.25
C LEU A 362 -9.66 -5.13 -29.07
N SER A 363 -10.54 -4.39 -28.41
CA SER A 363 -11.37 -3.36 -29.08
C SER A 363 -10.58 -2.09 -29.36
N ARG A 364 -9.55 -1.76 -28.56
CA ARG A 364 -8.67 -0.59 -28.66
C ARG A 364 -7.21 -1.03 -28.84
N LYS A 365 -6.96 -1.70 -29.96
CA LYS A 365 -5.61 -2.20 -30.30
C LYS A 365 -4.55 -1.10 -30.39
N ASP A 366 -4.94 0.14 -30.64
CA ASP A 366 -4.07 1.32 -30.56
C ASP A 366 -3.43 1.46 -29.17
N ILE A 367 -4.21 1.41 -28.10
CA ILE A 367 -3.73 1.48 -26.71
C ILE A 367 -2.95 0.22 -26.35
N PHE A 368 -3.46 -0.95 -26.72
CA PHE A 368 -2.82 -2.23 -26.41
C PHE A 368 -1.43 -2.36 -27.03
N ARG A 369 -1.24 -1.91 -28.29
CA ARG A 369 0.05 -1.90 -28.99
C ARG A 369 1.08 -1.05 -28.27
N VAL A 370 0.69 0.14 -27.79
CA VAL A 370 1.57 1.03 -27.01
C VAL A 370 2.09 0.32 -25.76
N GLN A 371 1.22 -0.35 -25.02
CA GLN A 371 1.61 -1.10 -23.82
C GLN A 371 2.55 -2.27 -24.17
N LEU A 372 2.21 -3.06 -25.19
CA LEU A 372 3.02 -4.21 -25.60
C LEU A 372 4.41 -3.79 -26.09
N ARG A 373 4.52 -2.69 -26.84
CA ARG A 373 5.81 -2.13 -27.26
C ARG A 373 6.66 -1.71 -26.07
N ALA A 374 6.06 -1.01 -25.09
CA ALA A 374 6.75 -0.61 -23.87
C ALA A 374 7.27 -1.82 -23.07
N LEU A 375 6.45 -2.87 -22.93
CA LEU A 375 6.83 -4.13 -22.26
C LEU A 375 7.97 -4.84 -23.00
N LEU A 376 7.85 -4.96 -24.32
CA LEU A 376 8.87 -5.60 -25.16
C LEU A 376 10.21 -4.86 -25.11
N ARG A 377 10.21 -3.52 -25.14
CA ARG A 377 11.42 -2.71 -24.94
C ARG A 377 12.03 -2.94 -23.55
N ALA A 378 11.20 -3.00 -22.52
CA ALA A 378 11.64 -3.21 -21.15
C ALA A 378 12.22 -4.62 -20.92
N SER A 379 11.82 -5.62 -21.69
CA SER A 379 12.27 -7.02 -21.56
C SER A 379 13.79 -7.21 -21.69
N ALA A 380 14.50 -6.27 -22.31
CA ALA A 380 15.96 -6.29 -22.40
C ALA A 380 16.67 -6.05 -21.04
N PHE A 381 15.94 -5.61 -20.00
CA PHE A 381 16.50 -5.20 -18.71
C PHE A 381 16.24 -6.20 -17.57
N GLY A 382 15.58 -7.32 -17.83
CA GLY A 382 15.33 -8.35 -16.80
C GLY A 382 14.46 -9.50 -17.30
N LYS A 383 14.09 -10.40 -16.39
CA LYS A 383 13.22 -11.55 -16.71
C LYS A 383 11.75 -11.10 -16.69
N LEU A 384 11.21 -10.83 -17.86
CA LEU A 384 9.83 -10.39 -18.02
C LEU A 384 8.90 -11.56 -18.36
N CYS A 385 7.77 -11.64 -17.62
CA CYS A 385 6.59 -12.41 -17.97
C CYS A 385 5.43 -11.46 -18.23
N ILE A 386 4.76 -11.55 -19.37
CA ILE A 386 3.57 -10.76 -19.71
C ILE A 386 2.33 -11.61 -19.44
N MET A 387 1.38 -11.07 -18.70
CA MET A 387 0.15 -11.77 -18.31
C MET A 387 -1.08 -11.05 -18.86
N PHE A 388 -1.91 -11.76 -19.64
CA PHE A 388 -3.19 -11.24 -20.12
C PHE A 388 -4.32 -11.57 -19.13
N PRO A 389 -5.01 -10.54 -18.59
CA PRO A 389 -6.17 -10.73 -17.71
C PRO A 389 -7.45 -11.06 -18.49
N MET A 390 -8.46 -11.59 -17.81
CA MET A 390 -9.82 -11.78 -18.30
C MET A 390 -9.96 -12.69 -19.54
N ILE A 391 -9.03 -13.61 -19.76
CA ILE A 391 -9.11 -14.60 -20.81
C ILE A 391 -10.19 -15.65 -20.46
N ALA A 392 -11.19 -15.78 -21.33
CA ALA A 392 -12.25 -16.77 -21.21
C ALA A 392 -12.11 -17.93 -22.22
N THR A 393 -11.49 -17.67 -23.37
CA THR A 393 -11.40 -18.62 -24.47
C THR A 393 -10.00 -18.68 -25.07
N VAL A 394 -9.65 -19.81 -25.70
CA VAL A 394 -8.40 -19.95 -26.46
C VAL A 394 -8.34 -18.96 -27.62
N ALA A 395 -9.48 -18.61 -28.23
CA ALA A 395 -9.51 -17.63 -29.33
C ALA A 395 -9.12 -16.22 -28.86
N GLU A 396 -9.60 -15.77 -27.70
CA GLU A 396 -9.19 -14.48 -27.11
C GLU A 396 -7.68 -14.44 -26.82
N PHE A 397 -7.14 -15.52 -26.26
CA PHE A 397 -5.70 -15.62 -26.02
C PHE A 397 -4.90 -15.53 -27.31
N ARG A 398 -5.31 -16.28 -28.36
CA ARG A 398 -4.66 -16.25 -29.68
C ARG A 398 -4.69 -14.86 -30.30
N GLU A 399 -5.82 -14.16 -30.20
CA GLU A 399 -5.95 -12.80 -30.73
C GLU A 399 -5.02 -11.83 -29.99
N ALA A 400 -5.00 -11.85 -28.65
CA ALA A 400 -4.09 -11.02 -27.87
C ALA A 400 -2.62 -11.33 -28.15
N LYS A 401 -2.27 -12.63 -28.24
CA LYS A 401 -0.93 -13.08 -28.56
C LYS A 401 -0.52 -12.68 -29.98
N SER A 402 -1.43 -12.68 -30.94
CA SER A 402 -1.15 -12.22 -32.31
C SER A 402 -0.73 -10.74 -32.32
N VAL A 403 -1.38 -9.87 -31.53
CA VAL A 403 -0.96 -8.46 -31.42
C VAL A 403 0.42 -8.33 -30.79
N TYR A 404 0.73 -9.14 -29.77
CA TYR A 404 2.06 -9.22 -29.18
C TYR A 404 3.12 -9.66 -30.20
N ASP A 405 2.87 -10.73 -30.95
CA ASP A 405 3.80 -11.27 -31.93
C ASP A 405 4.08 -10.25 -33.08
N GLU A 406 3.03 -9.52 -33.52
CA GLU A 406 3.16 -8.44 -34.51
C GLU A 406 4.07 -7.30 -33.99
N GLU A 407 3.86 -6.81 -32.76
CA GLU A 407 4.66 -5.71 -32.23
C GLU A 407 6.10 -6.16 -31.92
N ARG A 408 6.30 -7.40 -31.49
CA ARG A 408 7.62 -7.99 -31.32
C ARG A 408 8.39 -8.04 -32.64
N ALA A 409 7.75 -8.49 -33.69
CA ALA A 409 8.37 -8.54 -35.02
C ALA A 409 8.74 -7.14 -35.54
N LYS A 410 7.87 -6.13 -35.34
CA LYS A 410 8.13 -4.73 -35.69
C LYS A 410 9.34 -4.17 -34.95
N LEU A 411 9.40 -4.31 -33.62
CA LEU A 411 10.52 -3.80 -32.82
C LEU A 411 11.84 -4.44 -33.22
N ILE A 412 11.86 -5.74 -33.50
CA ILE A 412 13.06 -6.42 -33.99
C ILE A 412 13.48 -5.85 -35.37
N ALA A 413 12.54 -5.61 -36.27
CA ALA A 413 12.81 -5.01 -37.58
C ALA A 413 13.29 -3.55 -37.47
N GLU A 414 12.85 -2.82 -36.43
CA GLU A 414 13.32 -1.47 -36.06
C GLU A 414 14.72 -1.49 -35.43
N GLY A 415 15.30 -2.65 -35.15
CA GLY A 415 16.62 -2.81 -34.52
C GLY A 415 16.58 -2.66 -32.98
N VAL A 416 15.42 -2.71 -32.38
CA VAL A 416 15.26 -2.66 -30.93
C VAL A 416 15.59 -4.01 -30.29
N THR A 417 16.40 -4.02 -29.25
CA THR A 417 16.71 -5.24 -28.47
C THR A 417 15.49 -5.65 -27.68
N VAL A 418 15.03 -6.88 -27.89
CA VAL A 418 13.94 -7.52 -27.15
C VAL A 418 14.49 -8.77 -26.46
N GLY A 419 14.23 -8.90 -25.15
CA GLY A 419 14.64 -10.04 -24.35
C GLY A 419 13.78 -11.29 -24.60
N ASP A 420 14.07 -12.33 -23.84
CA ASP A 420 13.23 -13.52 -23.78
C ASP A 420 12.01 -13.23 -22.87
N VAL A 421 10.81 -13.44 -23.38
CA VAL A 421 9.56 -13.09 -22.72
C VAL A 421 8.63 -14.29 -22.69
N GLN A 422 8.19 -14.69 -21.51
CA GLN A 422 7.08 -15.63 -21.35
C GLN A 422 5.75 -14.89 -21.47
N VAL A 423 4.78 -15.45 -22.18
CA VAL A 423 3.43 -14.90 -22.33
C VAL A 423 2.42 -15.87 -21.73
N GLY A 424 1.79 -15.45 -20.63
CA GLY A 424 0.82 -16.25 -19.89
C GLY A 424 -0.52 -15.55 -19.73
N ILE A 425 -1.39 -16.18 -18.98
CA ILE A 425 -2.75 -15.70 -18.72
C ILE A 425 -3.08 -15.69 -17.23
N MET A 426 -3.96 -14.78 -16.85
CA MET A 426 -4.60 -14.83 -15.56
C MET A 426 -5.81 -15.76 -15.62
N ILE A 427 -5.80 -16.81 -14.80
CA ILE A 427 -6.96 -17.71 -14.64
C ILE A 427 -7.89 -17.11 -13.59
N GLU A 428 -8.88 -16.38 -14.03
CA GLU A 428 -9.84 -15.69 -13.17
C GLU A 428 -11.29 -15.82 -13.65
N ILE A 429 -11.49 -16.36 -14.86
CA ILE A 429 -12.80 -16.73 -15.37
C ILE A 429 -12.97 -18.26 -15.24
N PRO A 430 -14.07 -18.75 -14.67
CA PRO A 430 -14.28 -20.20 -14.49
C PRO A 430 -14.14 -21.01 -15.79
N ALA A 431 -14.54 -20.46 -16.94
CA ALA A 431 -14.38 -21.11 -18.24
C ALA A 431 -12.90 -21.36 -18.58
N ALA A 432 -12.00 -20.43 -18.25
CA ALA A 432 -10.56 -20.61 -18.45
C ALA A 432 -10.00 -21.72 -17.55
N ALA A 433 -10.44 -21.79 -16.29
CA ALA A 433 -10.02 -22.87 -15.38
C ALA A 433 -10.47 -24.26 -15.90
N VAL A 434 -11.68 -24.37 -16.44
CA VAL A 434 -12.19 -25.61 -17.04
C VAL A 434 -11.43 -25.99 -18.31
N LEU A 435 -10.98 -25.01 -19.10
CA LEU A 435 -10.20 -25.20 -20.34
C LEU A 435 -8.68 -25.11 -20.14
N ALA A 436 -8.21 -25.17 -18.90
CA ALA A 436 -6.80 -24.95 -18.57
C ALA A 436 -5.85 -25.88 -19.34
N ASP A 437 -6.21 -27.14 -19.54
CA ASP A 437 -5.41 -28.11 -20.31
C ASP A 437 -5.29 -27.77 -21.81
N GLN A 438 -6.20 -26.98 -22.38
CA GLN A 438 -6.12 -26.50 -23.74
C GLN A 438 -5.34 -25.18 -23.83
N LEU A 439 -5.57 -24.27 -22.88
CA LEU A 439 -4.88 -23.00 -22.80
C LEU A 439 -3.37 -23.19 -22.50
N ALA A 440 -3.01 -24.16 -21.67
CA ALA A 440 -1.62 -24.46 -21.33
C ALA A 440 -0.77 -24.95 -22.52
N LYS A 441 -1.38 -25.44 -23.59
CA LYS A 441 -0.66 -25.79 -24.83
C LYS A 441 -0.08 -24.57 -25.56
N GLU A 442 -0.65 -23.40 -25.30
CA GLU A 442 -0.32 -22.16 -26.02
C GLU A 442 0.26 -21.06 -25.13
N ALA A 443 -0.12 -21.04 -23.84
CA ALA A 443 0.44 -20.13 -22.85
C ALA A 443 1.70 -20.72 -22.20
N ASP A 444 2.62 -19.83 -21.79
CA ASP A 444 3.87 -20.23 -21.15
C ASP A 444 3.71 -20.45 -19.65
N PHE A 445 2.70 -19.82 -19.02
CA PHE A 445 2.39 -19.96 -17.60
C PHE A 445 0.95 -19.53 -17.30
N PHE A 446 0.51 -19.87 -16.09
CA PHE A 446 -0.74 -19.36 -15.51
C PHE A 446 -0.47 -18.62 -14.20
N SER A 447 -1.29 -17.61 -13.90
CA SER A 447 -1.41 -17.02 -12.57
C SER A 447 -2.89 -16.90 -12.21
N ILE A 448 -3.28 -17.47 -11.06
CA ILE A 448 -4.69 -17.55 -10.66
C ILE A 448 -5.09 -16.24 -9.97
N GLY A 449 -6.05 -15.51 -10.54
CA GLY A 449 -6.66 -14.30 -9.99
C GLY A 449 -7.86 -14.65 -9.11
N THR A 450 -7.64 -15.10 -7.87
CA THR A 450 -8.70 -15.65 -7.01
C THR A 450 -9.80 -14.66 -6.69
N ASN A 451 -9.54 -13.36 -6.62
CA ASN A 451 -10.56 -12.37 -6.31
C ASN A 451 -11.72 -12.40 -7.33
N ASP A 452 -11.38 -12.34 -8.62
CA ASP A 452 -12.36 -12.40 -9.69
C ASP A 452 -12.84 -13.85 -9.92
N LEU A 453 -11.98 -14.85 -9.78
CA LEU A 453 -12.40 -16.26 -9.89
C LEU A 453 -13.49 -16.62 -8.88
N ILE A 454 -13.36 -16.19 -7.63
CA ILE A 454 -14.38 -16.38 -6.59
C ILE A 454 -15.65 -15.63 -6.97
N GLN A 455 -15.53 -14.35 -7.33
CA GLN A 455 -16.67 -13.51 -7.70
C GLN A 455 -17.49 -14.13 -8.83
N TYR A 456 -16.85 -14.58 -9.90
CA TYR A 456 -17.52 -15.18 -11.04
C TYR A 456 -18.04 -16.61 -10.77
N SER A 457 -17.33 -17.40 -9.96
CA SER A 457 -17.76 -18.75 -9.59
C SER A 457 -18.97 -18.76 -8.66
N MET A 458 -18.98 -17.82 -7.70
CA MET A 458 -20.05 -17.70 -6.70
C MET A 458 -21.17 -16.77 -7.17
N ALA A 459 -21.02 -16.11 -8.33
CA ALA A 459 -21.95 -15.09 -8.86
C ALA A 459 -22.29 -14.00 -7.82
N ALA A 460 -21.29 -13.57 -7.05
CA ALA A 460 -21.45 -12.62 -5.95
C ALA A 460 -20.45 -11.49 -6.09
N ASP A 461 -20.93 -10.25 -6.14
CA ASP A 461 -20.10 -9.07 -6.15
C ASP A 461 -19.39 -8.93 -4.79
N ARG A 462 -18.06 -8.99 -4.79
CA ARG A 462 -17.21 -8.89 -3.58
C ARG A 462 -17.35 -7.55 -2.85
N MET A 463 -17.81 -6.49 -3.53
CA MET A 463 -18.05 -5.18 -2.94
C MET A 463 -19.46 -5.05 -2.33
N SER A 464 -20.34 -6.00 -2.58
CA SER A 464 -21.72 -5.98 -2.11
C SER A 464 -21.85 -6.62 -0.72
N GLN A 465 -22.03 -5.78 0.30
CA GLN A 465 -22.21 -6.21 1.69
C GLN A 465 -23.30 -7.29 1.88
N PRO A 466 -24.50 -7.19 1.27
CA PRO A 466 -25.56 -8.17 1.47
C PRO A 466 -25.23 -9.60 1.00
N VAL A 467 -24.31 -9.77 0.06
CA VAL A 467 -23.91 -11.08 -0.47
C VAL A 467 -22.47 -11.47 -0.09
N SER A 468 -21.82 -10.72 0.80
CA SER A 468 -20.44 -10.97 1.22
C SER A 468 -20.24 -12.38 1.81
N TYR A 469 -21.29 -12.99 2.37
CA TYR A 469 -21.25 -14.36 2.88
C TYR A 469 -20.99 -15.43 1.81
N LEU A 470 -21.17 -15.09 0.52
CA LEU A 470 -20.83 -15.95 -0.62
C LEU A 470 -19.38 -15.80 -1.08
N TYR A 471 -18.66 -14.80 -0.61
CA TYR A 471 -17.23 -14.67 -0.90
C TYR A 471 -16.45 -15.66 -0.03
N GLN A 472 -16.29 -16.89 -0.53
CA GLN A 472 -15.75 -18.04 0.18
C GLN A 472 -14.49 -18.56 -0.54
N PRO A 473 -13.30 -18.09 -0.18
CA PRO A 473 -12.04 -18.49 -0.83
C PRO A 473 -11.76 -20.00 -0.73
N LEU A 474 -12.10 -20.63 0.39
CA LEU A 474 -11.89 -22.06 0.65
C LEU A 474 -13.08 -22.93 0.27
N ASN A 475 -14.06 -22.38 -0.48
CA ASN A 475 -15.17 -23.18 -0.97
C ASN A 475 -14.66 -24.31 -1.89
N PRO A 476 -15.11 -25.55 -1.71
CA PRO A 476 -14.66 -26.68 -2.55
C PRO A 476 -14.85 -26.48 -4.05
N SER A 477 -15.84 -25.69 -4.49
CA SER A 477 -16.02 -25.37 -5.91
C SER A 477 -14.88 -24.50 -6.45
N VAL A 478 -14.42 -23.53 -5.66
CA VAL A 478 -13.28 -22.67 -6.00
C VAL A 478 -11.99 -23.48 -5.99
N LEU A 479 -11.78 -24.32 -4.97
CA LEU A 479 -10.60 -25.21 -4.88
C LEU A 479 -10.51 -26.17 -6.06
N ARG A 480 -11.64 -26.67 -6.56
CA ARG A 480 -11.68 -27.52 -7.78
C ARG A 480 -11.25 -26.76 -9.03
N LEU A 481 -11.68 -25.51 -9.19
CA LEU A 481 -11.23 -24.68 -10.31
C LEU A 481 -9.75 -24.34 -10.23
N ILE A 482 -9.26 -24.03 -9.03
CA ILE A 482 -7.81 -23.82 -8.77
C ILE A 482 -7.04 -25.09 -9.15
N LYS A 483 -7.51 -26.26 -8.69
CA LYS A 483 -6.89 -27.55 -9.03
C LYS A 483 -6.88 -27.80 -10.54
N MET A 484 -7.96 -27.52 -11.25
CA MET A 484 -8.03 -27.67 -12.71
C MET A 484 -6.98 -26.78 -13.41
N ALA A 485 -6.80 -25.55 -12.93
CA ALA A 485 -5.80 -24.64 -13.48
C ALA A 485 -4.38 -25.17 -13.28
N ILE A 486 -4.04 -25.61 -12.07
CA ILE A 486 -2.72 -26.15 -11.73
C ILE A 486 -2.45 -27.45 -12.50
N ASP A 487 -3.36 -28.41 -12.46
CA ASP A 487 -3.24 -29.68 -13.18
C ASP A 487 -3.10 -29.47 -14.69
N GLY A 488 -3.87 -28.52 -15.26
CA GLY A 488 -3.82 -28.17 -16.68
C GLY A 488 -2.46 -27.61 -17.09
N ALA A 489 -1.88 -26.70 -16.29
CA ALA A 489 -0.55 -26.15 -16.48
C ALA A 489 0.53 -27.25 -16.39
N HIS A 490 0.54 -28.00 -15.32
CA HIS A 490 1.54 -29.05 -15.07
C HIS A 490 1.54 -30.17 -16.10
N LYS A 491 0.37 -30.50 -16.67
CA LYS A 491 0.25 -31.48 -17.75
C LYS A 491 1.07 -31.10 -18.99
N GLU A 492 1.21 -29.82 -19.26
CA GLU A 492 1.99 -29.30 -20.38
C GLU A 492 3.39 -28.80 -19.92
N GLY A 493 3.80 -29.12 -18.67
CA GLY A 493 5.11 -28.72 -18.11
C GLY A 493 5.23 -27.21 -17.86
N LYS A 494 4.11 -26.53 -17.64
CA LYS A 494 4.05 -25.10 -17.34
C LYS A 494 3.87 -24.86 -15.86
N TRP A 495 4.44 -23.77 -15.34
CA TRP A 495 4.24 -23.37 -13.97
C TRP A 495 2.89 -22.63 -13.78
N CYS A 496 2.34 -22.72 -12.59
CA CYS A 496 1.11 -22.07 -12.18
C CYS A 496 1.29 -21.29 -10.88
N GLY A 497 1.15 -19.97 -10.94
CA GLY A 497 1.15 -19.08 -9.79
C GLY A 497 -0.25 -18.67 -9.36
N MET A 498 -0.30 -17.89 -8.29
CA MET A 498 -1.52 -17.24 -7.79
C MET A 498 -1.19 -15.83 -7.31
N CYS A 499 -1.96 -14.83 -7.74
CA CYS A 499 -1.74 -13.43 -7.38
C CYS A 499 -2.97 -12.78 -6.70
N GLY A 500 -4.04 -13.52 -6.49
CA GLY A 500 -5.16 -13.08 -5.67
C GLY A 500 -4.81 -13.06 -4.17
N GLU A 501 -5.67 -12.42 -3.38
CA GLU A 501 -5.45 -12.27 -1.93
C GLU A 501 -5.30 -13.61 -1.19
N MET A 502 -5.90 -14.68 -1.69
CA MET A 502 -5.81 -16.02 -1.14
C MET A 502 -4.37 -16.56 -1.09
N ALA A 503 -3.46 -16.12 -1.97
CA ALA A 503 -2.07 -16.53 -1.96
C ALA A 503 -1.31 -16.10 -0.69
N GLY A 504 -1.73 -14.98 -0.08
CA GLY A 504 -1.18 -14.46 1.18
C GLY A 504 -1.92 -14.89 2.43
N ASP A 505 -2.97 -15.70 2.29
CA ASP A 505 -3.77 -16.18 3.41
C ASP A 505 -3.09 -17.38 4.08
N GLU A 506 -2.75 -17.23 5.36
CA GLU A 506 -2.07 -18.26 6.15
C GLU A 506 -2.90 -19.56 6.28
N LEU A 507 -4.22 -19.45 6.29
CA LEU A 507 -5.12 -20.60 6.36
C LEU A 507 -5.23 -21.33 5.01
N ALA A 508 -5.11 -20.61 3.89
CA ALA A 508 -5.16 -21.19 2.55
C ALA A 508 -3.84 -21.85 2.13
N ALA A 509 -2.71 -21.34 2.62
CA ALA A 509 -1.38 -21.78 2.21
C ALA A 509 -1.15 -23.30 2.24
N PRO A 510 -1.60 -24.07 3.26
CA PRO A 510 -1.45 -25.52 3.29
C PRO A 510 -2.18 -26.23 2.14
N VAL A 511 -3.40 -25.82 1.84
CA VAL A 511 -4.20 -26.41 0.75
C VAL A 511 -3.60 -26.04 -0.60
N LEU A 512 -3.20 -24.78 -0.80
CA LEU A 512 -2.58 -24.31 -2.04
C LEU A 512 -1.25 -25.04 -2.30
N LEU A 513 -0.42 -25.19 -1.27
CA LEU A 513 0.80 -25.99 -1.35
C LEU A 513 0.46 -27.43 -1.77
N GLY A 514 -0.51 -28.06 -1.12
CA GLY A 514 -0.93 -29.44 -1.42
C GLY A 514 -1.55 -29.61 -2.80
N LEU A 515 -2.17 -28.57 -3.37
CA LEU A 515 -2.66 -28.57 -4.76
C LEU A 515 -1.51 -28.47 -5.78
N GLY A 516 -0.29 -28.16 -5.32
CA GLY A 516 0.91 -28.05 -6.17
C GLY A 516 1.10 -26.67 -6.77
N LEU A 517 0.66 -25.58 -6.11
CA LEU A 517 0.91 -24.23 -6.56
C LEU A 517 2.41 -23.91 -6.55
N ASP A 518 2.95 -23.39 -7.67
CA ASP A 518 4.39 -23.14 -7.83
C ASP A 518 4.80 -21.76 -7.30
N GLU A 519 3.95 -20.72 -7.50
CA GLU A 519 4.26 -19.34 -7.13
C GLU A 519 3.10 -18.73 -6.30
N PHE A 520 3.44 -18.14 -5.15
CA PHE A 520 2.51 -17.43 -4.27
C PHE A 520 2.83 -15.95 -4.30
N SER A 521 1.98 -15.14 -4.92
CA SER A 521 2.16 -13.70 -5.04
C SER A 521 1.22 -12.93 -4.12
N MET A 522 1.79 -12.10 -3.25
CA MET A 522 1.09 -11.46 -2.15
C MET A 522 1.64 -10.06 -1.85
N SER A 523 1.05 -9.36 -0.89
CA SER A 523 1.64 -8.13 -0.38
C SER A 523 3.04 -8.39 0.19
N ALA A 524 3.96 -7.43 0.05
CA ALA A 524 5.34 -7.58 0.53
C ALA A 524 5.41 -8.01 2.00
N THR A 525 4.53 -7.49 2.85
CA THR A 525 4.46 -7.80 4.29
C THR A 525 4.01 -9.22 4.60
N SER A 526 3.34 -9.90 3.67
CA SER A 526 2.87 -11.28 3.83
C SER A 526 3.93 -12.34 3.45
N ILE A 527 5.01 -11.95 2.77
CA ILE A 527 6.03 -12.88 2.26
C ILE A 527 6.72 -13.66 3.39
N LEU A 528 7.20 -12.97 4.42
CA LEU A 528 7.90 -13.63 5.52
C LEU A 528 6.98 -14.53 6.37
N PRO A 529 5.76 -14.14 6.74
CA PRO A 529 4.78 -15.02 7.36
C PRO A 529 4.49 -16.27 6.51
N ALA A 530 4.24 -16.10 5.21
CA ALA A 530 4.00 -17.23 4.30
C ALA A 530 5.22 -18.17 4.23
N ARG A 531 6.46 -17.64 4.17
CA ARG A 531 7.68 -18.44 4.20
C ARG A 531 7.81 -19.26 5.47
N LYS A 532 7.47 -18.65 6.62
CA LYS A 532 7.46 -19.37 7.90
C LYS A 532 6.53 -20.58 7.85
N ILE A 533 5.34 -20.40 7.32
CA ILE A 533 4.34 -21.45 7.20
C ILE A 533 4.82 -22.52 6.22
N ILE A 534 5.16 -22.18 5.00
CA ILE A 534 5.59 -23.12 3.95
C ILE A 534 6.79 -23.96 4.46
N ASN A 535 7.77 -23.33 5.09
CA ASN A 535 8.96 -24.01 5.59
C ASN A 535 8.68 -24.93 6.79
N SER A 536 7.49 -24.88 7.37
CA SER A 536 7.06 -25.78 8.46
C SER A 536 6.18 -26.94 8.00
N LEU A 537 5.72 -26.94 6.74
CA LEU A 537 4.78 -27.93 6.22
C LEU A 537 5.48 -29.05 5.45
N SER A 538 4.89 -30.26 5.47
CA SER A 538 5.23 -31.34 4.56
C SER A 538 4.35 -31.28 3.31
N TYR A 539 4.95 -31.20 2.14
CA TYR A 539 4.22 -31.22 0.87
C TYR A 539 3.38 -32.49 0.71
N ALA A 540 3.94 -33.65 1.09
CA ALA A 540 3.22 -34.93 1.02
C ALA A 540 1.94 -34.94 1.88
N GLU A 541 2.03 -34.43 3.12
CA GLU A 541 0.86 -34.34 4.00
C GLU A 541 -0.16 -33.31 3.49
N MET A 542 0.33 -32.17 2.97
CA MET A 542 -0.53 -31.12 2.40
C MET A 542 -1.25 -31.61 1.14
N LYS A 543 -0.64 -32.49 0.35
CA LYS A 543 -1.30 -33.12 -0.80
C LYS A 543 -2.50 -33.97 -0.37
N GLU A 544 -2.34 -34.76 0.68
CA GLU A 544 -3.48 -35.53 1.24
C GLU A 544 -4.59 -34.61 1.80
N LEU A 545 -4.19 -33.51 2.44
CA LEU A 545 -5.11 -32.47 2.93
C LEU A 545 -5.90 -31.86 1.76
N ALA A 546 -5.21 -31.45 0.68
CA ALA A 546 -5.80 -30.83 -0.48
C ALA A 546 -6.80 -31.76 -1.20
N GLU A 547 -6.49 -33.05 -1.33
CA GLU A 547 -7.43 -34.04 -1.90
C GLU A 547 -8.71 -34.15 -1.08
N LYS A 548 -8.62 -34.14 0.25
CA LYS A 548 -9.79 -34.11 1.13
C LYS A 548 -10.55 -32.80 1.05
N ALA A 549 -9.85 -31.66 0.98
CA ALA A 549 -10.45 -30.34 0.87
C ALA A 549 -11.31 -30.18 -0.41
N VAL A 550 -10.80 -30.60 -1.57
CA VAL A 550 -11.57 -30.56 -2.83
C VAL A 550 -12.73 -31.54 -2.87
N ALA A 551 -12.70 -32.59 -2.03
CA ALA A 551 -13.79 -33.56 -1.89
C ALA A 551 -14.85 -33.13 -0.87
N SER A 552 -14.59 -32.12 -0.04
CA SER A 552 -15.53 -31.58 0.95
C SER A 552 -16.77 -30.96 0.28
N SER A 553 -17.78 -30.66 1.09
CA SER A 553 -19.05 -30.07 0.61
C SER A 553 -19.17 -28.59 0.92
N THR A 554 -18.52 -28.12 1.97
CA THR A 554 -18.62 -26.74 2.46
C THR A 554 -17.26 -26.15 2.80
N GLU A 555 -17.16 -24.82 2.79
CA GLU A 555 -15.98 -24.10 3.25
C GLU A 555 -15.66 -24.40 4.74
N ALA A 556 -16.69 -24.49 5.59
CA ALA A 556 -16.53 -24.78 7.00
C ALA A 556 -15.85 -26.13 7.25
N GLU A 557 -16.21 -27.18 6.49
CA GLU A 557 -15.54 -28.48 6.55
C GLU A 557 -14.07 -28.38 6.13
N VAL A 558 -13.75 -27.59 5.12
CA VAL A 558 -12.36 -27.35 4.67
C VAL A 558 -11.55 -26.64 5.76
N VAL A 559 -12.12 -25.58 6.36
CA VAL A 559 -11.46 -24.83 7.44
C VAL A 559 -11.19 -25.72 8.65
N GLU A 560 -12.16 -26.56 9.03
CA GLU A 560 -11.98 -27.52 10.13
C GLU A 560 -10.89 -28.56 9.81
N LEU A 561 -10.90 -29.08 8.59
CA LEU A 561 -9.89 -30.03 8.11
C LEU A 561 -8.48 -29.44 8.17
N ILE A 562 -8.30 -28.19 7.73
CA ILE A 562 -7.01 -27.48 7.79
C ILE A 562 -6.56 -27.34 9.24
N LYS A 563 -7.42 -26.81 10.13
CA LYS A 563 -7.09 -26.60 11.54
C LYS A 563 -6.67 -27.91 12.24
N ASN A 564 -7.40 -28.98 11.99
CA ASN A 564 -7.11 -30.29 12.58
C ASN A 564 -5.81 -30.91 12.05
N THR A 565 -5.34 -30.52 10.87
CA THR A 565 -4.10 -31.01 10.27
C THR A 565 -2.89 -30.24 10.77
N ILE A 566 -2.99 -28.89 10.86
CA ILE A 566 -1.87 -28.04 11.27
C ILE A 566 -1.65 -28.04 12.80
N SER A 567 -2.68 -28.34 13.60
CA SER A 567 -2.59 -28.38 15.06
C SER A 567 -1.86 -29.62 15.60
N LYS A 568 -1.45 -30.55 14.74
CA LYS A 568 -0.67 -31.74 15.06
C LYS A 568 0.82 -31.49 14.91
#